data_a7f5d7ef6b8d82fec47da95005532d80
#
_entry.id   a7f5d7ef6b8d82fec47da95005532d80
#
_cell.length_a   1.000
_cell.length_b   1.000
_cell.length_c   1.000
_cell.angle_alpha   90.00
_cell.angle_beta   90.00
_cell.angle_gamma   90.00
#
_symmetry.space_group_name_H-M   'P 1'
#
loop_
_entity.id
_entity.type
_entity.pdbx_description
1 polymer ?
#
loop_
_entity_poly.entity_id
_entity_poly.type
_entity_poly.pdbx_seq_one_letter_code
_entity_poly.pdbx_strand_id
1 'polypeptide(L)'
;MSGRNGGRRQSAVSGRDGGAGSTLTWAALREVKCAELEEAADGWGRTSNRADAARDRIESRLLPGLRGTQKGEAAEAATRRLRGLGTNFQYIYTECGLLRTTLNSLAHEIKTQQRVLQRALDEAAALRFTVHADGSVTYPAGGEGLVDGKPLPGGTASGVPNPGMAAPSGLVAPNPNAGRAQDIADRVAQAVRAAADADWRYARILRSLKAQEGLGVSTATWTDAASDAEAVRQAARGYLKDAVPHDASPAERKAWWAGLTDEQREEYLTVYPDQIGNLDGIPALVRDAANRDNLQLLIGKLEGRNDGDAETRLAALREIDRQLRARTKPGEPPMYLLGIGDQGNGRAIVSYGNPDAARNVAAYVPGLNTSLDMEFARGDLKRARDTAMAAREIDGETAAIAWLGYDAPQLLDGMSSLDVAGTERAETGGRAFHGFMSGLAASNDHDEPHMTAIGHSYGSRTVGAATQYEGGIPEVDDIVLVGSPGVGVDRAEDLHVGKDHVFVGAAKNDVVTHLPSLGSGMLEVAGKPFGPMGELAVDAVRGGDDDLWFGRNPASEEFGARRFVVDPGPPFSLDAHAQYFDPELDTESADSIAMIVAGEGHKVKQESAE
;
A
#
# COMPACT_ATOMS: atom_id res chain seq x y z
N MET A 1 -3.05 76.84 -10.26
CA MET A 1 -2.43 77.13 -8.96
C MET A 1 -2.01 75.83 -8.38
N SER A 2 -0.68 75.67 -8.30
CA SER A 2 0.13 75.02 -7.29
C SER A 2 -0.28 73.60 -6.90
N GLY A 3 0.36 72.49 -7.26
CA GLY A 3 1.80 72.18 -7.20
C GLY A 3 2.14 71.51 -5.89
N ARG A 4 2.32 70.17 -5.91
CA ARG A 4 3.39 69.53 -5.13
C ARG A 4 3.60 68.08 -5.55
N ASN A 5 4.77 67.87 -6.10
CA ASN A 5 5.47 66.61 -6.32
C ASN A 5 5.68 65.84 -4.99
N GLY A 6 5.41 64.56 -4.98
CA GLY A 6 5.79 63.64 -3.95
C GLY A 6 6.44 62.42 -4.61
N GLY A 7 7.77 62.41 -4.73
CA GLY A 7 8.54 61.40 -5.36
C GLY A 7 8.41 60.04 -4.66
N ARG A 8 7.98 59.01 -5.40
CA ARG A 8 8.17 57.60 -5.06
C ARG A 8 9.62 57.24 -5.31
N ARG A 9 10.34 56.97 -4.25
CA ARG A 9 11.62 56.27 -4.35
C ARG A 9 11.31 54.83 -4.76
N GLN A 10 11.58 54.51 -5.99
CA GLN A 10 11.75 53.14 -6.45
C GLN A 10 13.05 52.61 -5.85
N SER A 11 12.91 51.70 -4.90
CA SER A 11 14.02 50.83 -4.46
C SER A 11 14.19 49.80 -5.57
N ALA A 12 15.17 50.00 -6.42
CA ALA A 12 15.66 48.99 -7.35
C ALA A 12 16.25 47.85 -6.54
N VAL A 13 15.52 46.74 -6.43
CA VAL A 13 16.13 45.45 -6.08
C VAL A 13 16.83 44.98 -7.35
N SER A 14 18.13 45.21 -7.41
CA SER A 14 19.00 44.67 -8.45
C SER A 14 18.99 43.16 -8.31
N GLY A 15 18.39 42.46 -9.28
CA GLY A 15 18.65 41.05 -9.52
C GLY A 15 20.14 40.84 -9.68
N ARG A 16 20.74 40.09 -8.81
CA ARG A 16 22.01 39.40 -9.01
C ARG A 16 21.71 37.97 -9.37
N ASP A 17 21.56 37.74 -10.67
CA ASP A 17 21.77 36.43 -11.26
C ASP A 17 23.28 36.09 -11.15
N GLY A 18 23.58 34.83 -10.78
CA GLY A 18 24.90 34.25 -10.91
C GLY A 18 25.83 34.44 -9.72
N GLY A 19 25.41 34.10 -8.49
CA GLY A 19 26.35 33.82 -7.41
C GLY A 19 26.90 32.41 -7.60
N ALA A 20 28.21 32.30 -7.88
CA ALA A 20 28.98 31.07 -7.68
C ALA A 20 28.65 30.56 -6.26
N GLY A 21 28.02 29.38 -6.13
CA GLY A 21 27.67 28.81 -4.83
C GLY A 21 28.95 28.75 -3.99
N SER A 22 28.90 29.33 -2.79
CA SER A 22 29.99 29.20 -1.83
C SER A 22 30.16 27.70 -1.57
N THR A 23 31.32 27.16 -2.00
CA THR A 23 31.67 25.76 -1.77
C THR A 23 31.59 25.50 -0.28
N LEU A 24 30.75 24.58 0.14
CA LEU A 24 30.63 24.16 1.53
C LEU A 24 32.02 23.76 2.05
N THR A 25 32.48 24.33 3.16
CA THR A 25 33.74 23.95 3.79
C THR A 25 33.47 22.94 4.91
N TRP A 26 34.50 22.17 5.30
CA TRP A 26 34.37 21.25 6.43
C TRP A 26 34.07 21.99 7.74
N ALA A 27 34.60 23.19 7.93
CA ALA A 27 34.31 24.02 9.10
C ALA A 27 32.84 24.47 9.11
N ALA A 28 32.30 24.88 7.96
CA ALA A 28 30.88 25.21 7.83
C ALA A 28 30.00 23.99 8.08
N LEU A 29 30.33 22.81 7.52
CA LEU A 29 29.60 21.56 7.79
C LEU A 29 29.57 21.22 9.28
N ARG A 30 30.69 21.38 9.98
CA ARG A 30 30.75 21.12 11.43
C ARG A 30 29.82 22.02 12.22
N GLU A 31 29.63 23.27 11.81
CA GLU A 31 28.84 24.28 12.51
C GLU A 31 27.34 24.27 12.12
N VAL A 32 26.91 23.44 11.16
CA VAL A 32 25.48 23.32 10.81
C VAL A 32 24.70 22.83 12.00
N LYS A 33 23.68 23.60 12.39
CA LYS A 33 22.82 23.29 13.52
C LYS A 33 21.61 22.47 13.04
N CYS A 34 21.77 21.16 12.96
CA CYS A 34 20.69 20.27 12.54
C CYS A 34 19.45 20.36 13.44
N ALA A 35 19.59 20.76 14.71
CA ALA A 35 18.46 20.96 15.61
C ALA A 35 17.51 22.06 15.11
N GLU A 36 18.00 23.11 14.44
CA GLU A 36 17.15 24.16 13.86
C GLU A 36 16.31 23.62 12.69
N LEU A 37 16.83 22.64 11.91
CA LEU A 37 16.07 21.95 10.87
C LEU A 37 14.98 21.06 11.47
N GLU A 38 15.30 20.34 12.54
CA GLU A 38 14.35 19.48 13.26
C GLU A 38 13.24 20.31 13.93
N GLU A 39 13.57 21.45 14.54
CA GLU A 39 12.57 22.36 15.11
C GLU A 39 11.63 22.93 14.03
N ALA A 40 12.17 23.27 12.86
CA ALA A 40 11.36 23.69 11.72
C ALA A 40 10.46 22.54 11.21
N ALA A 41 10.98 21.31 11.15
CA ALA A 41 10.21 20.12 10.82
C ALA A 41 9.03 19.90 11.78
N ASP A 42 9.27 20.04 13.10
CA ASP A 42 8.21 19.96 14.10
C ASP A 42 7.14 21.05 13.94
N GLY A 43 7.54 22.24 13.50
CA GLY A 43 6.59 23.32 13.16
C GLY A 43 5.64 22.92 12.03
N TRP A 44 6.17 22.29 10.99
CA TRP A 44 5.37 21.76 9.88
C TRP A 44 4.52 20.56 10.30
N GLY A 45 5.05 19.65 11.11
CA GLY A 45 4.28 18.54 11.70
C GLY A 45 3.06 19.03 12.48
N ARG A 46 3.23 20.04 13.35
CA ARG A 46 2.10 20.66 14.06
C ARG A 46 1.05 21.27 13.12
N THR A 47 1.46 21.79 11.98
CA THR A 47 0.52 22.34 10.98
C THR A 47 -0.21 21.22 10.26
N SER A 48 0.49 20.14 9.89
CA SER A 48 -0.08 18.93 9.33
C SER A 48 -1.18 18.35 10.23
N ASN A 49 -0.88 18.12 11.50
CA ASN A 49 -1.81 17.58 12.48
C ASN A 49 -3.04 18.45 12.73
N ARG A 50 -2.88 19.78 12.67
CA ARG A 50 -4.03 20.70 12.74
C ARG A 50 -4.93 20.61 11.52
N ALA A 51 -4.35 20.39 10.34
CA ALA A 51 -5.13 20.20 9.12
C ALA A 51 -5.91 18.89 9.18
N ASP A 52 -5.29 17.79 9.64
CA ASP A 52 -5.94 16.51 9.82
C ASP A 52 -7.10 16.59 10.83
N ALA A 53 -6.87 17.14 12.01
CA ALA A 53 -7.92 17.37 13.01
C ALA A 53 -9.07 18.26 12.49
N ALA A 54 -8.78 19.21 11.60
CA ALA A 54 -9.81 20.04 10.98
C ALA A 54 -10.61 19.26 9.93
N ARG A 55 -9.97 18.38 9.15
CA ARG A 55 -10.61 17.45 8.23
C ARG A 55 -11.57 16.53 9.01
N ASP A 56 -11.08 15.87 10.04
CA ASP A 56 -11.88 14.98 10.88
C ASP A 56 -13.10 15.67 11.48
N ARG A 57 -12.93 16.91 11.95
CA ARG A 57 -14.05 17.68 12.48
C ARG A 57 -15.12 17.96 11.43
N ILE A 58 -14.71 18.21 10.18
CA ILE A 58 -15.65 18.42 9.08
C ILE A 58 -16.40 17.11 8.81
N GLU A 59 -15.70 16.00 8.69
CA GLU A 59 -16.25 14.72 8.29
C GLU A 59 -17.11 14.08 9.39
N SER A 60 -16.62 14.08 10.65
CA SER A 60 -17.28 13.41 11.77
C SER A 60 -18.37 14.23 12.46
N ARG A 61 -18.33 15.57 12.38
CA ARG A 61 -19.26 16.44 13.12
C ARG A 61 -20.06 17.41 12.25
N LEU A 62 -19.38 18.17 11.36
CA LEU A 62 -20.05 19.25 10.64
C LEU A 62 -20.94 18.72 9.51
N LEU A 63 -20.44 17.78 8.72
CA LEU A 63 -21.23 17.17 7.63
C LEU A 63 -22.43 16.36 8.15
N PRO A 64 -22.29 15.46 9.16
CA PRO A 64 -23.43 14.77 9.73
C PRO A 64 -24.45 15.71 10.38
N GLY A 65 -23.97 16.70 11.15
CA GLY A 65 -24.84 17.68 11.80
C GLY A 65 -25.65 18.52 10.80
N LEU A 66 -25.02 19.01 9.73
CA LEU A 66 -25.69 19.76 8.67
C LEU A 66 -26.78 18.92 7.97
N ARG A 67 -26.42 17.69 7.58
CA ARG A 67 -27.33 16.77 6.88
C ARG A 67 -28.48 16.27 7.75
N GLY A 68 -28.27 16.15 9.06
CA GLY A 68 -29.29 15.72 10.01
C GLY A 68 -30.34 16.81 10.29
N THR A 69 -29.97 18.09 10.14
CA THR A 69 -30.81 19.23 10.56
C THR A 69 -31.33 20.10 9.40
N GLN A 70 -30.69 20.07 8.25
CA GLN A 70 -30.98 20.94 7.12
C GLN A 70 -31.27 20.18 5.84
N LYS A 71 -32.20 20.70 5.02
CA LYS A 71 -32.57 20.14 3.70
C LYS A 71 -32.68 21.24 2.66
N GLY A 72 -32.64 20.88 1.37
CA GLY A 72 -32.80 21.79 0.22
C GLY A 72 -31.45 22.32 -0.32
N GLU A 73 -31.52 23.14 -1.38
CA GLU A 73 -30.37 23.59 -2.17
C GLU A 73 -29.28 24.29 -1.35
N ALA A 74 -29.66 25.09 -0.35
CA ALA A 74 -28.69 25.77 0.52
C ALA A 74 -27.88 24.75 1.37
N ALA A 75 -28.53 23.72 1.88
CA ALA A 75 -27.86 22.65 2.64
C ALA A 75 -26.95 21.80 1.75
N GLU A 76 -27.36 21.55 0.52
CA GLU A 76 -26.52 20.86 -0.47
C GLU A 76 -25.31 21.70 -0.87
N ALA A 77 -25.48 22.99 -1.11
CA ALA A 77 -24.39 23.90 -1.40
C ALA A 77 -23.39 24.01 -0.23
N ALA A 78 -23.87 24.08 1.01
CA ALA A 78 -23.05 24.08 2.21
C ALA A 78 -22.30 22.73 2.35
N THR A 79 -22.96 21.61 2.07
CA THR A 79 -22.34 20.27 2.07
C THR A 79 -21.21 20.17 1.06
N ARG A 80 -21.43 20.65 -0.18
CA ARG A 80 -20.37 20.69 -1.21
C ARG A 80 -19.18 21.55 -0.77
N ARG A 81 -19.45 22.71 -0.16
CA ARG A 81 -18.38 23.60 0.30
C ARG A 81 -17.59 23.01 1.48
N LEU A 82 -18.24 22.34 2.43
CA LEU A 82 -17.57 21.65 3.53
C LEU A 82 -16.71 20.49 3.02
N ARG A 83 -17.19 19.72 2.05
CA ARG A 83 -16.40 18.67 1.41
C ARG A 83 -15.14 19.22 0.73
N GLY A 84 -15.28 20.30 -0.05
CA GLY A 84 -14.14 20.97 -0.66
C GLY A 84 -13.13 21.49 0.37
N LEU A 85 -13.62 21.97 1.51
CA LEU A 85 -12.76 22.38 2.61
C LEU A 85 -12.04 21.18 3.25
N GLY A 86 -12.71 20.03 3.42
CA GLY A 86 -12.09 18.78 3.87
C GLY A 86 -10.96 18.33 2.94
N THR A 87 -11.19 18.37 1.62
CA THR A 87 -10.17 18.08 0.61
C THR A 87 -8.98 19.04 0.67
N ASN A 88 -9.23 20.33 0.92
CA ASN A 88 -8.16 21.31 1.11
C ASN A 88 -7.31 21.00 2.36
N PHE A 89 -7.95 20.59 3.46
CA PHE A 89 -7.23 20.20 4.67
C PHE A 89 -6.43 18.92 4.48
N GLN A 90 -6.95 17.94 3.72
CA GLN A 90 -6.20 16.74 3.37
C GLN A 90 -4.93 17.08 2.56
N TYR A 91 -5.03 17.99 1.58
CA TYR A 91 -3.87 18.47 0.84
C TYR A 91 -2.86 19.19 1.75
N ILE A 92 -3.30 20.06 2.65
CA ILE A 92 -2.42 20.74 3.61
C ILE A 92 -1.71 19.72 4.51
N TYR A 93 -2.43 18.70 4.97
CA TYR A 93 -1.87 17.59 5.77
C TYR A 93 -0.71 16.93 5.02
N THR A 94 -0.95 16.51 3.77
CA THR A 94 0.05 15.85 2.93
C THR A 94 1.27 16.75 2.71
N GLU A 95 1.10 17.98 2.21
CA GLU A 95 2.21 18.88 1.89
C GLU A 95 3.04 19.28 3.12
N CYS A 96 2.38 19.57 4.24
CA CYS A 96 3.09 19.93 5.48
C CYS A 96 3.85 18.72 6.05
N GLY A 97 3.33 17.50 5.91
CA GLY A 97 4.02 16.27 6.28
C GLY A 97 5.23 15.98 5.39
N LEU A 98 5.11 16.20 4.08
CA LEU A 98 6.23 16.09 3.14
C LEU A 98 7.35 17.11 3.46
N LEU A 99 6.99 18.36 3.82
CA LEU A 99 7.95 19.37 4.28
C LEU A 99 8.66 18.93 5.54
N ARG A 100 7.94 18.42 6.54
CA ARG A 100 8.50 17.87 7.78
C ARG A 100 9.54 16.79 7.48
N THR A 101 9.15 15.77 6.73
CA THR A 101 10.04 14.64 6.42
C THR A 101 11.24 15.06 5.59
N THR A 102 11.09 16.01 4.66
CA THR A 102 12.19 16.57 3.88
C THR A 102 13.25 17.21 4.79
N LEU A 103 12.82 18.01 5.77
CA LEU A 103 13.72 18.66 6.74
C LEU A 103 14.39 17.65 7.68
N ASN A 104 13.65 16.67 8.20
CA ASN A 104 14.19 15.62 9.07
C ASN A 104 15.21 14.74 8.33
N SER A 105 14.91 14.37 7.08
CA SER A 105 15.82 13.60 6.23
C SER A 105 17.11 14.36 5.94
N LEU A 106 17.01 15.66 5.63
CA LEU A 106 18.19 16.53 5.48
C LEU A 106 19.01 16.58 6.76
N ALA A 107 18.36 16.82 7.91
CA ALA A 107 19.04 16.86 9.21
C ALA A 107 19.75 15.53 9.50
N HIS A 108 19.12 14.40 9.21
CA HIS A 108 19.68 13.07 9.40
C HIS A 108 20.94 12.85 8.53
N GLU A 109 20.89 13.21 7.25
CA GLU A 109 22.04 13.07 6.35
C GLU A 109 23.19 13.99 6.76
N ILE A 110 22.91 15.27 7.07
CA ILE A 110 23.93 16.21 7.54
C ILE A 110 24.57 15.72 8.84
N LYS A 111 23.80 15.27 9.84
CA LYS A 111 24.31 14.67 11.09
C LYS A 111 25.22 13.46 10.81
N THR A 112 24.89 12.67 9.80
CA THR A 112 25.70 11.52 9.39
C THR A 112 27.06 11.99 8.86
N GLN A 113 27.08 13.01 8.00
CA GLN A 113 28.33 13.56 7.49
C GLN A 113 29.14 14.30 8.57
N GLN A 114 28.49 14.99 9.50
CA GLN A 114 29.15 15.58 10.67
C GLN A 114 29.86 14.51 11.51
N ARG A 115 29.24 13.34 11.72
CA ARG A 115 29.86 12.21 12.45
C ARG A 115 31.09 11.65 11.72
N VAL A 116 31.03 11.50 10.39
CA VAL A 116 32.17 11.07 9.56
C VAL A 116 33.30 12.08 9.67
N LEU A 117 33.00 13.36 9.47
CA LEU A 117 33.95 14.47 9.62
C LEU A 117 34.59 14.48 11.00
N GLN A 118 33.80 14.43 12.07
CA GLN A 118 34.32 14.49 13.45
C GLN A 118 35.30 13.34 13.73
N ARG A 119 34.97 12.11 13.32
CA ARG A 119 35.89 10.96 13.46
C ARG A 119 37.21 11.18 12.71
N ALA A 120 37.17 11.76 11.51
CA ALA A 120 38.37 12.08 10.74
C ALA A 120 39.24 13.15 11.44
N LEU A 121 38.59 14.18 12.01
CA LEU A 121 39.27 15.24 12.78
C LEU A 121 39.86 14.71 14.07
N ASP A 122 39.16 13.85 14.83
CA ASP A 122 39.64 13.24 16.07
C ASP A 122 40.86 12.33 15.79
N GLU A 123 40.83 11.56 14.69
CA GLU A 123 41.95 10.73 14.28
C GLU A 123 43.17 11.58 13.89
N ALA A 124 42.96 12.67 13.13
CA ALA A 124 44.03 13.61 12.77
C ALA A 124 44.66 14.17 14.05
N ALA A 125 43.88 14.59 15.04
CA ALA A 125 44.34 15.11 16.30
C ALA A 125 45.15 14.07 17.10
N ALA A 126 44.66 12.83 17.17
CA ALA A 126 45.35 11.73 17.86
C ALA A 126 46.72 11.42 17.25
N LEU A 127 46.83 11.54 15.92
CA LEU A 127 48.07 11.34 15.17
C LEU A 127 48.96 12.60 15.13
N ARG A 128 48.50 13.70 15.70
CA ARG A 128 49.14 15.02 15.63
C ARG A 128 49.30 15.53 14.17
N PHE A 129 48.33 15.24 13.34
CA PHE A 129 48.23 15.78 11.99
C PHE A 129 47.48 17.11 12.01
N THR A 130 47.74 17.97 11.06
CA THR A 130 47.05 19.26 10.95
C THR A 130 46.09 19.25 9.77
N VAL A 131 44.81 19.44 10.03
CA VAL A 131 43.79 19.60 8.96
C VAL A 131 43.63 21.08 8.65
N HIS A 132 43.88 21.46 7.38
CA HIS A 132 43.80 22.83 6.90
C HIS A 132 42.36 23.21 6.46
N ALA A 133 42.11 24.49 6.27
CA ALA A 133 40.81 25.02 5.90
C ALA A 133 40.26 24.45 4.57
N ASP A 134 41.13 24.04 3.66
CA ASP A 134 40.81 23.39 2.39
C ASP A 134 40.58 21.87 2.50
N GLY A 135 40.72 21.31 3.71
CA GLY A 135 40.57 19.86 4.00
C GLY A 135 41.85 19.06 3.72
N SER A 136 42.94 19.69 3.32
CA SER A 136 44.24 19.02 3.22
C SER A 136 44.80 18.69 4.62
N VAL A 137 45.62 17.64 4.70
CA VAL A 137 46.13 17.10 5.97
C VAL A 137 47.66 17.05 5.93
N THR A 138 48.31 17.86 6.75
CA THR A 138 49.75 17.82 6.96
C THR A 138 50.12 16.81 8.01
N TYR A 139 51.09 15.95 7.72
CA TYR A 139 51.59 14.91 8.59
C TYR A 139 53.11 15.08 8.87
N PRO A 140 53.61 14.67 10.05
CA PRO A 140 55.00 14.81 10.42
C PRO A 140 55.92 13.79 9.75
N ALA A 141 57.20 13.99 9.87
CA ALA A 141 58.23 13.01 9.52
C ALA A 141 57.98 11.69 10.35
N GLY A 142 58.29 10.55 9.75
CA GLY A 142 58.06 9.23 10.36
C GLY A 142 58.85 8.12 9.67
N GLY A 143 58.72 6.88 10.18
CA GLY A 143 59.44 5.73 9.62
C GLY A 143 60.92 5.73 9.92
N GLU A 144 61.31 6.02 11.18
CA GLU A 144 62.66 5.95 11.66
C GLU A 144 63.29 4.59 11.38
N GLY A 145 64.45 4.57 10.74
CA GLY A 145 65.22 3.37 10.39
C GLY A 145 64.87 2.70 9.07
N LEU A 146 63.90 3.19 8.29
CA LEU A 146 63.52 2.62 7.00
C LEU A 146 64.50 2.94 5.87
N VAL A 147 65.16 4.11 5.89
CA VAL A 147 66.20 4.53 4.91
C VAL A 147 67.34 5.25 5.65
N ASP A 148 68.54 4.75 5.58
CA ASP A 148 69.79 5.32 6.15
C ASP A 148 69.66 5.75 7.62
N GLY A 149 68.78 5.13 8.42
CA GLY A 149 68.55 5.44 9.80
C GLY A 149 67.93 6.84 10.10
N LYS A 150 67.44 7.54 9.05
CA LYS A 150 66.78 8.83 9.18
C LYS A 150 65.29 8.74 8.99
N PRO A 151 64.45 9.55 9.70
CA PRO A 151 63.05 9.63 9.46
C PRO A 151 62.75 10.16 8.06
N LEU A 152 61.74 9.57 7.39
CA LEU A 152 61.22 10.06 6.10
C LEU A 152 60.52 11.40 6.32
N PRO A 153 60.69 12.40 5.42
CA PRO A 153 60.07 13.72 5.60
C PRO A 153 58.54 13.65 5.67
N GLY A 154 57.99 14.56 6.45
CA GLY A 154 56.53 14.81 6.47
C GLY A 154 56.06 15.41 5.13
N GLY A 155 54.77 15.57 4.99
CA GLY A 155 54.13 16.11 3.79
C GLY A 155 52.70 16.53 4.01
N THR A 156 51.99 16.87 2.94
CA THR A 156 50.58 17.22 2.96
C THR A 156 49.82 16.32 1.97
N ALA A 157 48.76 15.71 2.44
CA ALA A 157 47.82 14.93 1.65
C ALA A 157 46.56 15.78 1.37
N SER A 158 45.99 15.63 0.20
CA SER A 158 44.76 16.33 -0.19
C SER A 158 43.70 15.30 -0.63
N GLY A 159 42.47 15.45 -0.19
CA GLY A 159 41.36 14.63 -0.67
C GLY A 159 41.13 14.87 -2.15
N VAL A 160 41.31 13.83 -2.99
CA VAL A 160 41.36 13.93 -4.44
C VAL A 160 39.99 14.17 -5.03
N PRO A 161 39.78 15.21 -5.87
CA PRO A 161 38.55 15.38 -6.64
C PRO A 161 38.46 14.47 -7.88
N ASN A 162 39.53 13.78 -8.28
CA ASN A 162 39.58 12.96 -9.50
C ASN A 162 40.26 11.60 -9.28
N PRO A 163 39.57 10.47 -9.58
CA PRO A 163 40.17 9.13 -9.48
C PRO A 163 41.26 8.81 -10.52
N GLY A 164 41.73 9.78 -11.28
CA GLY A 164 42.66 9.57 -12.38
C GLY A 164 44.09 10.13 -12.19
N MET A 165 44.38 10.82 -11.09
CA MET A 165 45.76 11.25 -10.81
C MET A 165 46.41 10.22 -9.87
N ALA A 166 47.10 9.25 -10.49
CA ALA A 166 47.96 8.33 -9.78
C ALA A 166 49.07 9.11 -9.05
N ALA A 167 49.32 8.72 -7.79
CA ALA A 167 50.48 9.18 -7.05
C ALA A 167 51.78 8.94 -7.87
N PRO A 168 52.76 9.84 -7.85
CA PRO A 168 53.98 9.62 -8.58
C PRO A 168 54.68 8.36 -8.09
N SER A 169 54.93 7.45 -9.04
CA SER A 169 55.65 6.19 -8.82
C SER A 169 57.10 6.47 -8.47
N GLY A 170 57.39 6.74 -7.23
CA GLY A 170 58.77 6.80 -6.71
C GLY A 170 59.04 5.52 -5.91
N LEU A 171 60.12 4.84 -6.25
CA LEU A 171 60.63 3.63 -5.58
C LEU A 171 61.19 3.87 -4.15
N VAL A 172 60.67 4.87 -3.43
CA VAL A 172 61.02 5.14 -2.03
C VAL A 172 59.87 4.70 -1.16
N ALA A 173 60.15 3.88 -0.14
CA ALA A 173 59.13 3.47 0.83
C ALA A 173 58.43 4.74 1.37
N PRO A 174 57.13 4.90 1.20
CA PRO A 174 56.45 6.12 1.63
C PRO A 174 56.47 6.24 3.14
N ASN A 175 56.55 7.47 3.64
CA ASN A 175 56.35 7.72 5.06
C ASN A 175 55.04 7.05 5.54
N PRO A 176 55.08 6.20 6.60
CA PRO A 176 53.90 5.48 7.07
C PRO A 176 52.74 6.40 7.46
N ASN A 177 53.00 7.67 7.73
CA ASN A 177 51.95 8.67 8.00
C ASN A 177 51.25 9.16 6.73
N ALA A 178 51.84 9.01 5.55
CA ALA A 178 51.30 9.53 4.28
C ALA A 178 49.94 8.85 3.95
N GLY A 179 49.87 7.52 4.06
CA GLY A 179 48.63 6.76 3.79
C GLY A 179 47.49 7.13 4.75
N ARG A 180 47.82 7.31 6.04
CA ARG A 180 46.84 7.74 7.03
C ARG A 180 46.33 9.16 6.81
N ALA A 181 47.26 10.08 6.44
CA ALA A 181 46.90 11.45 6.12
C ALA A 181 46.02 11.53 4.87
N GLN A 182 46.29 10.69 3.86
CA GLN A 182 45.46 10.58 2.67
C GLN A 182 44.06 10.08 3.00
N ASP A 183 43.94 9.02 3.79
CA ASP A 183 42.63 8.46 4.22
C ASP A 183 41.81 9.51 4.99
N ILE A 184 42.44 10.27 5.89
CA ILE A 184 41.75 11.34 6.62
C ILE A 184 41.32 12.46 5.68
N ALA A 185 42.19 12.92 4.75
CA ALA A 185 41.85 13.95 3.77
C ALA A 185 40.70 13.51 2.86
N ASP A 186 40.70 12.24 2.45
CA ASP A 186 39.64 11.67 1.60
C ASP A 186 38.30 11.62 2.35
N ARG A 187 38.28 11.21 3.61
CA ARG A 187 37.05 11.21 4.44
C ARG A 187 36.52 12.63 4.70
N VAL A 188 37.38 13.60 4.94
CA VAL A 188 36.99 15.01 5.08
C VAL A 188 36.36 15.51 3.76
N ALA A 189 37.03 15.29 2.62
CA ALA A 189 36.53 15.70 1.32
C ALA A 189 35.21 14.98 0.95
N GLN A 190 35.10 13.70 1.26
CA GLN A 190 33.88 12.92 1.02
C GLN A 190 32.70 13.42 1.85
N ALA A 191 32.91 13.69 3.14
CA ALA A 191 31.86 14.21 4.03
C ALA A 191 31.32 15.56 3.55
N VAL A 192 32.22 16.48 3.12
CA VAL A 192 31.84 17.79 2.58
C VAL A 192 31.06 17.65 1.28
N ARG A 193 31.53 16.81 0.34
CA ARG A 193 30.81 16.59 -0.91
C ARG A 193 29.42 15.98 -0.67
N ALA A 194 29.32 14.94 0.16
CA ALA A 194 28.05 14.30 0.45
C ALA A 194 27.05 15.26 1.11
N ALA A 195 27.53 16.14 2.01
CA ALA A 195 26.70 17.17 2.61
C ALA A 195 26.24 18.23 1.62
N ALA A 196 27.11 18.66 0.70
CA ALA A 196 26.75 19.61 -0.36
C ALA A 196 25.75 19.01 -1.37
N ASP A 197 25.89 17.74 -1.73
CA ASP A 197 24.98 17.02 -2.60
C ASP A 197 23.60 16.86 -1.92
N ALA A 198 23.57 16.58 -0.61
CA ALA A 198 22.36 16.52 0.17
C ALA A 198 21.66 17.89 0.20
N ASP A 199 22.37 18.97 0.55
CA ASP A 199 21.82 20.33 0.59
C ASP A 199 21.19 20.71 -0.77
N TRP A 200 21.90 20.48 -1.86
CA TRP A 200 21.39 20.78 -3.21
C TRP A 200 20.13 19.96 -3.55
N ARG A 201 20.11 18.67 -3.24
CA ARG A 201 18.99 17.76 -3.50
C ARG A 201 17.76 18.19 -2.71
N TYR A 202 17.89 18.37 -1.40
CA TYR A 202 16.76 18.75 -0.55
C TYR A 202 16.31 20.19 -0.77
N ALA A 203 17.20 21.12 -1.09
CA ALA A 203 16.81 22.48 -1.47
C ALA A 203 15.94 22.50 -2.74
N ARG A 204 16.18 21.59 -3.68
CA ARG A 204 15.34 21.43 -4.88
C ARG A 204 13.96 20.91 -4.52
N ILE A 205 13.88 19.88 -3.66
CA ILE A 205 12.62 19.31 -3.19
C ILE A 205 11.81 20.36 -2.41
N LEU A 206 12.43 21.08 -1.48
CA LEU A 206 11.75 22.14 -0.72
C LEU A 206 11.19 23.27 -1.60
N ARG A 207 11.79 23.51 -2.77
CA ARG A 207 11.27 24.49 -3.73
C ARG A 207 10.08 23.95 -4.53
N SER A 208 10.00 22.63 -4.80
CA SER A 208 8.85 22.03 -5.47
C SER A 208 7.64 21.97 -4.54
N LEU A 209 7.82 21.70 -3.26
CA LEU A 209 6.76 21.69 -2.22
C LEU A 209 6.13 23.08 -1.98
N LYS A 210 5.94 23.86 -3.01
CA LYS A 210 5.39 25.21 -2.93
C LYS A 210 3.93 25.22 -3.36
N ALA A 211 3.04 25.30 -2.38
CA ALA A 211 1.61 25.42 -2.64
C ALA A 211 1.27 26.61 -3.54
N GLN A 212 0.30 26.42 -4.44
CA GLN A 212 -0.23 27.50 -5.28
C GLN A 212 -1.00 28.52 -4.43
N GLU A 213 -0.98 29.79 -4.86
CA GLU A 213 -1.75 30.84 -4.20
C GLU A 213 -3.26 30.59 -4.37
N GLY A 214 -3.97 30.59 -3.25
CA GLY A 214 -5.42 30.39 -3.21
C GLY A 214 -5.80 28.90 -3.15
N LEU A 215 -6.18 28.45 -1.98
CA LEU A 215 -6.54 27.07 -1.70
C LEU A 215 -7.83 26.64 -2.42
N GLY A 216 -7.68 26.12 -3.62
CA GLY A 216 -8.71 25.39 -4.35
C GLY A 216 -8.11 24.11 -4.88
N VAL A 217 -8.16 23.03 -4.07
CA VAL A 217 -7.59 21.73 -4.48
C VAL A 217 -8.37 21.20 -5.68
N SER A 218 -7.64 20.99 -6.76
CA SER A 218 -8.09 20.43 -8.02
C SER A 218 -7.36 19.13 -8.33
N THR A 219 -7.76 18.45 -9.38
CA THR A 219 -7.04 17.32 -9.94
C THR A 219 -5.56 17.63 -10.18
N ALA A 220 -5.25 18.78 -10.80
CA ALA A 220 -3.86 19.18 -11.05
C ALA A 220 -3.06 19.36 -9.75
N THR A 221 -3.70 19.80 -8.67
CA THR A 221 -3.08 19.91 -7.34
C THR A 221 -2.69 18.54 -6.79
N TRP A 222 -3.54 17.52 -6.97
CA TRP A 222 -3.21 16.15 -6.54
C TRP A 222 -2.15 15.48 -7.43
N THR A 223 -2.10 15.81 -8.72
CA THR A 223 -1.03 15.37 -9.61
C THR A 223 0.34 15.92 -9.15
N ASP A 224 0.36 17.20 -8.76
CA ASP A 224 1.54 17.86 -8.19
C ASP A 224 1.96 17.21 -6.86
N ALA A 225 1.02 17.07 -5.92
CA ALA A 225 1.28 16.40 -4.63
C ALA A 225 1.78 14.96 -4.78
N ALA A 226 1.27 14.20 -5.76
CA ALA A 226 1.77 12.85 -6.06
C ALA A 226 3.21 12.85 -6.56
N SER A 227 3.59 13.83 -7.40
CA SER A 227 4.97 14.03 -7.85
C SER A 227 5.90 14.43 -6.71
N ASP A 228 5.45 15.33 -5.85
CA ASP A 228 6.20 15.78 -4.68
C ASP A 228 6.39 14.66 -3.66
N ALA A 229 5.35 13.87 -3.39
CA ALA A 229 5.44 12.68 -2.53
C ALA A 229 6.48 11.69 -3.04
N GLU A 230 6.54 11.43 -4.36
CA GLU A 230 7.54 10.54 -4.95
C GLU A 230 8.96 11.10 -4.79
N ALA A 231 9.16 12.39 -5.01
CA ALA A 231 10.47 13.04 -4.83
C ALA A 231 10.95 12.95 -3.37
N VAL A 232 10.05 13.18 -2.41
CA VAL A 232 10.35 13.04 -0.97
C VAL A 232 10.63 11.59 -0.60
N ARG A 233 9.85 10.62 -1.10
CA ARG A 233 10.07 9.17 -0.88
C ARG A 233 11.47 8.75 -1.29
N GLN A 234 11.90 9.16 -2.47
CA GLN A 234 13.24 8.83 -2.97
C GLN A 234 14.34 9.44 -2.10
N ALA A 235 14.18 10.68 -1.65
CA ALA A 235 15.15 11.36 -0.80
C ALA A 235 15.18 10.79 0.63
N ALA A 236 14.02 10.48 1.21
CA ALA A 236 13.88 9.97 2.57
C ALA A 236 14.16 8.46 2.70
N ARG A 237 14.52 7.78 1.61
CA ARG A 237 14.67 6.32 1.60
C ARG A 237 15.59 5.79 2.70
N GLY A 238 16.77 6.36 2.86
CA GLY A 238 17.73 5.96 3.89
C GLY A 238 17.35 6.38 5.31
N TYR A 239 16.34 7.25 5.44
CA TYR A 239 15.85 7.72 6.73
C TYR A 239 14.65 6.88 7.24
N LEU A 240 13.70 6.53 6.36
CA LEU A 240 12.44 5.87 6.73
C LEU A 240 12.25 4.49 6.10
N LYS A 241 12.45 4.34 4.78
CA LYS A 241 12.02 3.16 4.03
C LYS A 241 12.65 1.86 4.52
N ASP A 242 13.95 1.89 4.78
CA ASP A 242 14.72 0.69 5.15
C ASP A 242 14.36 0.18 6.56
N ALA A 243 13.53 0.93 7.31
CA ALA A 243 13.06 0.55 8.64
C ALA A 243 11.66 -0.12 8.63
N VAL A 244 10.94 -0.15 7.48
CA VAL A 244 9.66 -0.86 7.37
C VAL A 244 9.92 -2.37 7.28
N PRO A 245 9.39 -3.19 8.22
CA PRO A 245 9.72 -4.62 8.30
C PRO A 245 8.90 -5.46 7.30
N HIS A 246 9.19 -5.33 6.00
CA HIS A 246 8.43 -6.03 4.94
C HIS A 246 8.53 -7.56 5.02
N ASP A 247 9.65 -8.09 5.51
CA ASP A 247 9.90 -9.54 5.60
C ASP A 247 9.51 -10.13 6.96
N ALA A 248 8.99 -9.31 7.89
CA ALA A 248 8.57 -9.76 9.21
C ALA A 248 7.16 -10.36 9.19
N SER A 249 6.81 -11.14 10.21
CA SER A 249 5.46 -11.64 10.40
C SER A 249 4.47 -10.51 10.73
N PRO A 250 3.16 -10.71 10.51
CA PRO A 250 2.14 -9.72 10.88
C PRO A 250 2.20 -9.29 12.35
N ALA A 251 2.45 -10.23 13.26
CA ALA A 251 2.59 -9.94 14.69
C ALA A 251 3.82 -9.04 14.98
N GLU A 252 4.95 -9.29 14.33
CA GLU A 252 6.14 -8.45 14.44
C GLU A 252 5.92 -7.06 13.84
N ARG A 253 5.17 -6.95 12.74
CA ARG A 253 4.77 -5.66 12.16
C ARG A 253 3.85 -4.87 13.08
N LYS A 254 2.87 -5.52 13.73
CA LYS A 254 2.04 -4.92 14.79
C LYS A 254 2.91 -4.38 15.93
N ALA A 255 3.86 -5.18 16.43
CA ALA A 255 4.77 -4.78 17.49
C ALA A 255 5.70 -3.61 17.07
N TRP A 256 6.23 -3.66 15.84
CA TRP A 256 7.02 -2.57 15.29
C TRP A 256 6.23 -1.24 15.26
N TRP A 257 5.00 -1.28 14.71
CA TRP A 257 4.14 -0.10 14.66
C TRP A 257 3.81 0.45 16.05
N ALA A 258 3.50 -0.43 16.99
CA ALA A 258 3.23 -0.05 18.38
C ALA A 258 4.44 0.58 19.07
N GLY A 259 5.66 0.18 18.68
CA GLY A 259 6.91 0.72 19.22
C GLY A 259 7.34 2.07 18.66
N LEU A 260 6.70 2.57 17.59
CA LEU A 260 7.00 3.89 17.02
C LEU A 260 6.43 5.01 17.88
N THR A 261 7.12 6.17 17.90
CA THR A 261 6.55 7.41 18.46
C THR A 261 5.44 7.94 17.56
N ASP A 262 4.58 8.81 18.09
CA ASP A 262 3.51 9.42 17.29
C ASP A 262 4.08 10.22 16.11
N GLU A 263 5.21 10.92 16.31
CA GLU A 263 5.88 11.65 15.26
C GLU A 263 6.39 10.74 14.13
N GLN A 264 6.94 9.56 14.49
CA GLN A 264 7.40 8.58 13.51
C GLN A 264 6.22 7.97 12.72
N ARG A 265 5.13 7.62 13.43
CA ARG A 265 3.92 7.11 12.77
C ARG A 265 3.38 8.10 11.74
N GLU A 266 3.32 9.37 12.08
CA GLU A 266 2.86 10.41 11.17
C GLU A 266 3.78 10.62 9.96
N GLU A 267 5.10 10.51 10.13
CA GLU A 267 6.03 10.55 8.99
C GLU A 267 5.81 9.37 8.04
N TYR A 268 5.61 8.16 8.58
CA TYR A 268 5.28 6.99 7.75
C TYR A 268 3.94 7.15 7.03
N LEU A 269 2.91 7.60 7.72
CA LEU A 269 1.58 7.82 7.14
C LEU A 269 1.59 8.86 6.02
N THR A 270 2.40 9.88 6.14
CA THR A 270 2.48 10.96 5.14
C THR A 270 3.32 10.57 3.92
N VAL A 271 4.48 9.91 4.14
CA VAL A 271 5.45 9.66 3.06
C VAL A 271 5.25 8.30 2.41
N TYR A 272 4.87 7.30 3.18
CA TYR A 272 4.65 5.92 2.72
C TYR A 272 3.24 5.40 3.03
N PRO A 273 2.17 6.18 2.72
CA PRO A 273 0.80 5.72 2.98
C PRO A 273 0.47 4.45 2.20
N ASP A 274 1.03 4.27 1.00
CA ASP A 274 0.94 3.07 0.19
C ASP A 274 1.55 1.83 0.85
N GLN A 275 2.64 1.98 1.60
CA GLN A 275 3.27 0.84 2.29
C GLN A 275 2.54 0.52 3.58
N ILE A 276 2.29 1.51 4.42
CA ILE A 276 1.62 1.31 5.72
C ILE A 276 0.18 0.83 5.52
N GLY A 277 -0.55 1.42 4.57
CA GLY A 277 -1.93 1.05 4.28
C GLY A 277 -2.10 -0.38 3.74
N ASN A 278 -1.06 -0.93 3.10
CA ASN A 278 -1.07 -2.28 2.53
C ASN A 278 -0.26 -3.29 3.36
N LEU A 279 0.23 -2.91 4.55
CA LEU A 279 1.05 -3.78 5.39
C LEU A 279 0.17 -4.59 6.36
N ASP A 280 0.10 -5.89 6.16
CA ASP A 280 -0.68 -6.80 7.01
C ASP A 280 -0.12 -6.83 8.44
N GLY A 281 -1.00 -6.81 9.44
CA GLY A 281 -0.67 -6.69 10.86
C GLY A 281 -0.69 -5.25 11.39
N ILE A 282 -0.80 -4.24 10.53
CA ILE A 282 -1.08 -2.86 10.95
C ILE A 282 -2.58 -2.73 11.26
N PRO A 283 -2.98 -2.04 12.35
CA PRO A 283 -4.37 -1.89 12.72
C PRO A 283 -5.25 -1.32 11.60
N ALA A 284 -6.46 -1.82 11.46
CA ALA A 284 -7.39 -1.48 10.36
C ALA A 284 -7.68 0.02 10.26
N LEU A 285 -7.83 0.72 11.39
CA LEU A 285 -8.03 2.17 11.40
C LEU A 285 -6.82 2.94 10.83
N VAL A 286 -5.62 2.44 11.09
CA VAL A 286 -4.37 3.03 10.57
C VAL A 286 -4.27 2.76 9.07
N ARG A 287 -4.56 1.54 8.63
CA ARG A 287 -4.60 1.17 7.21
C ARG A 287 -5.63 2.01 6.44
N ASP A 288 -6.83 2.18 7.01
CA ASP A 288 -7.89 3.02 6.40
C ASP A 288 -7.42 4.47 6.24
N ALA A 289 -6.85 5.07 7.27
CA ALA A 289 -6.32 6.44 7.21
C ALA A 289 -5.23 6.58 6.13
N ALA A 290 -4.24 5.70 6.14
CA ALA A 290 -3.16 5.68 5.16
C ALA A 290 -3.68 5.48 3.73
N ASN A 291 -4.58 4.53 3.52
CA ASN A 291 -5.12 4.23 2.20
C ASN A 291 -6.06 5.32 1.67
N ARG A 292 -6.78 6.03 2.51
CA ARG A 292 -7.56 7.22 2.08
C ARG A 292 -6.67 8.35 1.55
N ASP A 293 -5.50 8.53 2.16
CA ASP A 293 -4.53 9.51 1.68
C ASP A 293 -3.82 9.00 0.40
N ASN A 294 -3.43 7.72 0.37
CA ASN A 294 -2.87 7.09 -0.82
C ASN A 294 -3.84 7.09 -2.01
N LEU A 295 -5.14 6.93 -1.77
CA LEU A 295 -6.18 6.97 -2.81
C LEU A 295 -6.17 8.31 -3.57
N GLN A 296 -5.99 9.45 -2.89
CA GLN A 296 -5.90 10.75 -3.55
C GLN A 296 -4.61 10.89 -4.37
N LEU A 297 -3.49 10.38 -3.86
CA LEU A 297 -2.21 10.36 -4.58
C LEU A 297 -2.27 9.46 -5.83
N LEU A 298 -2.93 8.29 -5.73
CA LEU A 298 -3.16 7.39 -6.87
C LEU A 298 -4.06 8.03 -7.94
N ILE A 299 -5.14 8.69 -7.52
CA ILE A 299 -6.00 9.46 -8.43
C ILE A 299 -5.15 10.52 -9.14
N GLY A 300 -4.36 11.32 -8.42
CA GLY A 300 -3.49 12.33 -9.01
C GLY A 300 -2.45 11.75 -9.98
N LYS A 301 -1.82 10.62 -9.61
CA LYS A 301 -0.85 9.90 -10.45
C LYS A 301 -1.47 9.41 -11.77
N LEU A 302 -2.66 8.82 -11.71
CA LEU A 302 -3.32 8.25 -12.89
C LEU A 302 -3.93 9.31 -13.81
N GLU A 303 -4.38 10.45 -13.28
CA GLU A 303 -4.89 11.55 -14.09
C GLU A 303 -3.85 12.19 -15.03
N GLY A 304 -2.56 12.03 -14.70
CA GLY A 304 -1.45 12.43 -15.57
C GLY A 304 -1.18 11.44 -16.73
N ARG A 305 -1.88 10.29 -16.77
CA ARG A 305 -1.72 9.25 -17.79
C ARG A 305 -2.87 9.28 -18.80
N ASN A 306 -2.55 8.97 -20.07
CA ASN A 306 -3.52 8.94 -21.18
C ASN A 306 -3.58 7.52 -21.79
N ASP A 307 -3.79 6.51 -20.98
CA ASP A 307 -3.96 5.12 -21.41
C ASP A 307 -5.27 4.53 -20.85
N GLY A 308 -5.85 3.56 -21.56
CA GLY A 308 -7.15 2.98 -21.21
C GLY A 308 -7.19 2.29 -19.85
N ASP A 309 -6.09 1.69 -19.42
CA ASP A 309 -5.99 1.06 -18.11
C ASP A 309 -6.03 2.10 -16.98
N ALA A 310 -5.35 3.22 -17.18
CA ALA A 310 -5.40 4.33 -16.22
C ALA A 310 -6.80 4.92 -16.11
N GLU A 311 -7.51 5.08 -17.24
CA GLU A 311 -8.89 5.60 -17.27
C GLU A 311 -9.87 4.67 -16.53
N THR A 312 -9.77 3.36 -16.78
CA THR A 312 -10.59 2.33 -16.11
C THR A 312 -10.38 2.33 -14.60
N ARG A 313 -9.12 2.30 -14.16
CA ARG A 313 -8.76 2.33 -12.73
C ARG A 313 -9.17 3.64 -12.08
N LEU A 314 -8.98 4.76 -12.76
CA LEU A 314 -9.37 6.07 -12.26
C LEU A 314 -10.88 6.17 -12.01
N ALA A 315 -11.70 5.58 -12.88
CA ALA A 315 -13.14 5.50 -12.68
C ALA A 315 -13.48 4.71 -11.40
N ALA A 316 -12.86 3.56 -11.19
CA ALA A 316 -13.04 2.73 -9.99
C ALA A 316 -12.59 3.45 -8.72
N LEU A 317 -11.39 4.05 -8.72
CA LEU A 317 -10.85 4.79 -7.58
C LEU A 317 -11.78 5.95 -7.17
N ARG A 318 -12.30 6.68 -8.14
CA ARG A 318 -13.27 7.77 -7.89
C ARG A 318 -14.59 7.24 -7.33
N GLU A 319 -15.04 6.09 -7.78
CA GLU A 319 -16.25 5.46 -7.25
C GLU A 319 -16.04 4.99 -5.81
N ILE A 320 -14.88 4.36 -5.49
CA ILE A 320 -14.51 3.98 -4.13
C ILE A 320 -14.42 5.23 -3.24
N ASP A 321 -13.74 6.30 -3.68
CA ASP A 321 -13.68 7.58 -2.93
C ASP A 321 -15.08 8.16 -2.68
N ARG A 322 -15.96 8.09 -3.68
CA ARG A 322 -17.35 8.53 -3.54
C ARG A 322 -18.11 7.73 -2.47
N GLN A 323 -17.93 6.39 -2.44
CA GLN A 323 -18.57 5.52 -1.46
C GLN A 323 -18.02 5.76 -0.05
N LEU A 324 -16.70 5.87 0.12
CA LEU A 324 -16.04 6.18 1.40
C LEU A 324 -16.51 7.51 2.00
N ARG A 325 -16.84 8.50 1.15
CA ARG A 325 -17.37 9.82 1.57
C ARG A 325 -18.89 9.86 1.64
N ALA A 326 -19.57 8.78 1.26
CA ALA A 326 -21.02 8.72 1.35
C ALA A 326 -21.47 8.65 2.83
N ARG A 327 -22.73 8.96 3.06
CA ARG A 327 -23.34 8.78 4.38
C ARG A 327 -23.60 7.27 4.57
N THR A 328 -23.09 6.71 5.63
CA THR A 328 -23.53 5.40 6.11
C THR A 328 -25.02 5.47 6.43
N LYS A 329 -25.81 4.59 5.84
CA LYS A 329 -27.26 4.52 6.12
C LYS A 329 -27.49 3.92 7.51
N PRO A 330 -28.64 4.18 8.15
CA PRO A 330 -28.97 3.52 9.40
C PRO A 330 -28.93 1.99 9.22
N GLY A 331 -28.21 1.29 10.10
CA GLY A 331 -28.02 -0.16 10.03
C GLY A 331 -26.86 -0.63 9.12
N GLU A 332 -26.36 0.23 8.25
CA GLU A 332 -25.21 -0.11 7.39
C GLU A 332 -23.89 0.04 8.19
N PRO A 333 -22.97 -0.96 8.13
CA PRO A 333 -21.68 -0.85 8.79
C PRO A 333 -20.80 0.21 8.08
N PRO A 334 -19.88 0.87 8.82
CA PRO A 334 -18.93 1.80 8.21
C PRO A 334 -17.98 1.08 7.27
N MET A 335 -17.55 1.78 6.21
CA MET A 335 -16.64 1.28 5.19
C MET A 335 -15.19 1.69 5.53
N TYR A 336 -14.27 0.73 5.48
CA TYR A 336 -12.83 0.91 5.70
C TYR A 336 -12.02 0.47 4.49
N LEU A 337 -11.00 1.24 4.12
CA LEU A 337 -10.10 0.93 3.00
C LEU A 337 -8.81 0.29 3.53
N LEU A 338 -8.75 -1.03 3.52
CA LEU A 338 -7.64 -1.81 4.08
C LEU A 338 -6.49 -2.04 3.09
N GLY A 339 -6.70 -1.75 1.83
CA GLY A 339 -5.68 -1.85 0.79
C GLY A 339 -6.08 -1.14 -0.47
N ILE A 340 -5.13 -0.48 -1.14
CA ILE A 340 -5.32 0.15 -2.45
C ILE A 340 -4.00 0.23 -3.21
N GLY A 341 -4.03 -0.02 -4.52
CA GLY A 341 -2.84 0.06 -5.36
C GLY A 341 -3.13 -0.05 -6.84
N ASP A 342 -2.17 0.37 -7.68
CA ASP A 342 -2.26 0.33 -9.15
C ASP A 342 -1.38 -0.77 -9.78
N GLN A 343 -0.81 -1.68 -8.97
CA GLN A 343 0.02 -2.79 -9.46
C GLN A 343 -0.83 -3.85 -10.17
N GLY A 344 -0.27 -4.46 -11.22
CA GLY A 344 -0.95 -5.52 -11.99
C GLY A 344 -2.32 -5.08 -12.49
N ASN A 345 -3.38 -5.83 -12.19
CA ASN A 345 -4.78 -5.50 -12.52
C ASN A 345 -5.40 -4.47 -11.55
N GLY A 346 -4.60 -3.88 -10.66
CA GLY A 346 -5.04 -3.03 -9.56
C GLY A 346 -5.37 -3.84 -8.30
N ARG A 347 -5.37 -3.15 -7.16
CA ARG A 347 -5.64 -3.74 -5.83
C ARG A 347 -6.65 -2.88 -5.10
N ALA A 348 -7.61 -3.52 -4.44
CA ALA A 348 -8.49 -2.85 -3.48
C ALA A 348 -9.00 -3.85 -2.45
N ILE A 349 -8.87 -3.51 -1.19
CA ILE A 349 -9.35 -4.31 -0.07
C ILE A 349 -10.23 -3.42 0.78
N VAL A 350 -11.50 -3.74 0.84
CA VAL A 350 -12.52 -2.91 1.48
C VAL A 350 -13.32 -3.71 2.48
N SER A 351 -13.38 -3.22 3.72
CA SER A 351 -14.16 -3.82 4.80
C SER A 351 -15.42 -3.03 5.08
N TYR A 352 -16.49 -3.71 5.31
CA TYR A 352 -17.74 -3.22 5.90
C TYR A 352 -17.83 -3.70 7.35
N GLY A 353 -17.56 -2.81 8.28
CA GLY A 353 -17.26 -3.07 9.69
C GLY A 353 -15.75 -3.00 9.97
N ASN A 354 -15.39 -2.67 11.22
CA ASN A 354 -14.00 -2.67 11.66
C ASN A 354 -13.55 -4.11 11.97
N PRO A 355 -12.67 -4.73 11.17
CA PRO A 355 -12.28 -6.12 11.40
C PRO A 355 -11.45 -6.31 12.68
N ASP A 356 -10.77 -5.28 13.19
CA ASP A 356 -10.01 -5.40 14.44
C ASP A 356 -10.93 -5.53 15.66
N ALA A 357 -12.13 -4.93 15.61
CA ALA A 357 -13.10 -4.94 16.71
C ALA A 357 -14.26 -5.90 16.47
N ALA A 358 -14.24 -6.65 15.38
CA ALA A 358 -15.29 -7.60 15.04
C ALA A 358 -14.98 -8.98 15.62
N ARG A 359 -16.01 -9.62 16.22
CA ARG A 359 -15.94 -11.01 16.66
C ARG A 359 -15.93 -11.97 15.48
N ASN A 360 -16.70 -11.62 14.43
CA ASN A 360 -16.81 -12.41 13.22
C ASN A 360 -16.22 -11.61 12.05
N VAL A 361 -15.27 -12.18 11.33
CA VAL A 361 -14.58 -11.53 10.21
C VAL A 361 -14.62 -12.44 8.99
N ALA A 362 -15.20 -11.97 7.88
CA ALA A 362 -15.19 -12.70 6.63
C ALA A 362 -14.40 -11.96 5.55
N ALA A 363 -13.64 -12.70 4.74
CA ALA A 363 -12.94 -12.16 3.58
C ALA A 363 -13.38 -12.88 2.30
N TYR A 364 -13.98 -12.13 1.39
CA TYR A 364 -14.46 -12.59 0.10
C TYR A 364 -13.41 -12.37 -0.98
N VAL A 365 -13.04 -13.44 -1.67
CA VAL A 365 -12.09 -13.45 -2.79
C VAL A 365 -12.85 -13.58 -4.10
N PRO A 366 -12.88 -12.54 -4.95
CA PRO A 366 -13.55 -12.57 -6.24
C PRO A 366 -12.79 -13.42 -7.25
N GLY A 367 -13.47 -13.80 -8.35
CA GLY A 367 -12.96 -14.74 -9.33
C GLY A 367 -12.37 -14.12 -10.60
N LEU A 368 -12.54 -14.85 -11.69
CA LEU A 368 -12.06 -14.53 -13.04
C LEU A 368 -12.52 -13.14 -13.49
N ASN A 369 -11.69 -12.46 -14.30
CA ASN A 369 -11.91 -11.11 -14.85
C ASN A 369 -12.00 -9.99 -13.82
N THR A 370 -11.79 -10.25 -12.54
CA THR A 370 -11.81 -9.16 -11.55
C THR A 370 -10.56 -8.30 -11.67
N SER A 371 -10.78 -7.02 -11.78
CA SER A 371 -9.75 -5.97 -11.80
C SER A 371 -10.23 -4.75 -11.01
N LEU A 372 -9.35 -3.78 -10.80
CA LEU A 372 -9.76 -2.52 -10.19
C LEU A 372 -10.52 -1.68 -11.22
N ASP A 373 -11.80 -1.97 -11.37
CA ASP A 373 -12.74 -1.35 -12.31
C ASP A 373 -14.10 -1.03 -11.66
N MET A 374 -15.05 -0.59 -12.47
CA MET A 374 -16.39 -0.22 -11.99
C MET A 374 -17.23 -1.43 -11.56
N GLU A 375 -16.96 -2.62 -12.08
CA GLU A 375 -17.64 -3.84 -11.68
C GLU A 375 -17.23 -4.24 -10.27
N PHE A 376 -15.93 -4.28 -9.99
CA PHE A 376 -15.45 -4.47 -8.60
C PHE A 376 -16.01 -3.39 -7.66
N ALA A 377 -15.89 -2.11 -8.03
CA ALA A 377 -16.28 -0.99 -7.18
C ALA A 377 -17.79 -0.94 -6.87
N ARG A 378 -18.65 -1.57 -7.68
CA ARG A 378 -20.12 -1.61 -7.48
C ARG A 378 -20.65 -2.99 -7.17
N GLY A 379 -20.13 -4.03 -7.82
CA GLY A 379 -20.58 -5.41 -7.69
C GLY A 379 -19.96 -6.11 -6.50
N ASP A 380 -18.63 -6.31 -6.50
CA ASP A 380 -17.96 -7.05 -5.43
C ASP A 380 -18.03 -6.34 -4.08
N LEU A 381 -17.93 -5.01 -4.08
CA LEU A 381 -18.15 -4.22 -2.85
C LEU A 381 -19.59 -4.33 -2.35
N LYS A 382 -20.59 -4.46 -3.24
CA LYS A 382 -22.00 -4.71 -2.84
C LYS A 382 -22.12 -6.07 -2.16
N ARG A 383 -21.49 -7.13 -2.71
CA ARG A 383 -21.50 -8.47 -2.14
C ARG A 383 -20.99 -8.49 -0.71
N ALA A 384 -19.80 -7.92 -0.47
CA ALA A 384 -19.25 -7.83 0.89
C ALA A 384 -20.14 -6.99 1.84
N ARG A 385 -20.71 -5.88 1.37
CA ARG A 385 -21.62 -5.05 2.16
C ARG A 385 -22.88 -5.82 2.54
N ASP A 386 -23.51 -6.49 1.58
CA ASP A 386 -24.79 -7.19 1.80
C ASP A 386 -24.55 -8.39 2.73
N THR A 387 -23.42 -9.11 2.59
CA THR A 387 -22.99 -10.15 3.54
C THR A 387 -22.79 -9.58 4.95
N ALA A 388 -22.08 -8.44 5.08
CA ALA A 388 -21.89 -7.80 6.37
C ALA A 388 -23.24 -7.38 7.02
N MET A 389 -24.15 -6.85 6.22
CA MET A 389 -25.46 -6.43 6.70
C MET A 389 -26.29 -7.62 7.20
N ALA A 390 -26.38 -8.69 6.42
CA ALA A 390 -27.14 -9.89 6.78
C ALA A 390 -26.53 -10.59 8.00
N ALA A 391 -25.20 -10.77 8.05
CA ALA A 391 -24.54 -11.38 9.19
C ALA A 391 -24.67 -10.55 10.47
N ARG A 392 -24.68 -9.21 10.38
CA ARG A 392 -24.90 -8.30 11.52
C ARG A 392 -26.32 -8.34 12.09
N GLU A 393 -27.30 -8.82 11.36
CA GLU A 393 -28.63 -9.10 11.89
C GLU A 393 -28.60 -10.30 12.85
N ILE A 394 -27.64 -11.20 12.70
CA ILE A 394 -27.41 -12.38 13.55
C ILE A 394 -26.46 -12.03 14.69
N ASP A 395 -25.28 -11.47 14.39
CA ASP A 395 -24.32 -10.95 15.36
C ASP A 395 -23.81 -9.56 14.92
N GLY A 396 -24.15 -8.54 15.70
CA GLY A 396 -23.81 -7.13 15.44
C GLY A 396 -22.32 -6.84 15.37
N GLU A 397 -21.46 -7.73 15.89
CA GLU A 397 -19.99 -7.60 15.90
C GLU A 397 -19.35 -8.33 14.70
N THR A 398 -19.91 -8.14 13.51
CA THR A 398 -19.44 -8.77 12.27
C THR A 398 -18.86 -7.74 11.29
N ALA A 399 -17.78 -8.11 10.63
CA ALA A 399 -17.18 -7.39 9.49
C ALA A 399 -17.04 -8.32 8.28
N ALA A 400 -17.34 -7.82 7.07
CA ALA A 400 -17.10 -8.55 5.84
C ALA A 400 -16.27 -7.70 4.85
N ILE A 401 -15.31 -8.35 4.20
CA ILE A 401 -14.25 -7.73 3.42
C ILE A 401 -14.33 -8.22 1.97
N ALA A 402 -14.33 -7.31 1.00
CA ALA A 402 -14.01 -7.63 -0.40
C ALA A 402 -12.49 -7.53 -0.58
N TRP A 403 -11.85 -8.63 -0.96
CA TRP A 403 -10.40 -8.73 -1.06
C TRP A 403 -9.94 -8.90 -2.51
N LEU A 404 -9.51 -7.81 -3.16
CA LEU A 404 -8.81 -7.83 -4.44
C LEU A 404 -7.32 -7.57 -4.18
N GLY A 405 -6.62 -8.58 -3.65
CA GLY A 405 -5.20 -8.52 -3.32
C GLY A 405 -4.29 -9.27 -4.31
N TYR A 406 -4.85 -9.75 -5.44
CA TYR A 406 -4.13 -10.56 -6.42
C TYR A 406 -4.50 -10.17 -7.86
N ASP A 407 -3.74 -10.69 -8.83
CA ASP A 407 -4.05 -10.55 -10.26
C ASP A 407 -4.92 -11.72 -10.72
N ALA A 408 -6.25 -11.55 -10.62
CA ALA A 408 -7.18 -12.53 -11.16
C ALA A 408 -6.94 -12.72 -12.68
N PRO A 409 -7.07 -13.94 -13.23
CA PRO A 409 -6.93 -14.16 -14.66
C PRO A 409 -7.95 -13.34 -15.45
N GLN A 410 -7.54 -12.84 -16.63
CA GLN A 410 -8.38 -12.02 -17.53
C GLN A 410 -8.59 -12.77 -18.84
N LEU A 411 -9.83 -12.87 -19.32
CA LEU A 411 -10.18 -13.59 -20.54
C LEU A 411 -9.99 -12.76 -21.82
N LEU A 412 -9.97 -11.42 -21.73
CA LEU A 412 -10.14 -10.53 -22.88
C LEU A 412 -8.87 -10.07 -23.57
N ASP A 413 -7.68 -10.32 -23.02
CA ASP A 413 -6.43 -9.77 -23.56
C ASP A 413 -5.69 -10.68 -24.54
N GLY A 414 -6.40 -11.53 -25.27
CA GLY A 414 -5.78 -12.46 -26.23
C GLY A 414 -4.91 -13.52 -25.55
N MET A 415 -5.01 -13.64 -24.24
CA MET A 415 -4.37 -14.68 -23.45
C MET A 415 -4.99 -16.01 -23.83
N SER A 416 -4.14 -16.99 -24.14
CA SER A 416 -4.57 -18.35 -24.40
C SER A 416 -5.32 -18.88 -23.17
N SER A 417 -6.27 -19.77 -23.37
CA SER A 417 -6.94 -20.52 -22.29
C SER A 417 -5.96 -21.16 -21.29
N LEU A 418 -4.67 -21.25 -21.63
CA LEU A 418 -3.57 -21.73 -20.78
C LEU A 418 -3.28 -20.83 -19.57
N ASP A 419 -3.44 -19.51 -19.67
CA ASP A 419 -3.19 -18.61 -18.54
C ASP A 419 -4.35 -18.64 -17.52
N VAL A 420 -5.57 -18.90 -17.99
CA VAL A 420 -6.73 -19.13 -17.11
C VAL A 420 -6.64 -20.51 -16.45
N ALA A 421 -6.07 -21.49 -17.17
CA ALA A 421 -5.82 -22.85 -16.70
C ALA A 421 -4.64 -22.95 -15.73
N GLY A 422 -3.76 -21.93 -15.71
CA GLY A 422 -2.56 -21.90 -14.86
C GLY A 422 -2.87 -21.74 -13.38
N THR A 423 -2.10 -22.40 -12.53
CA THR A 423 -2.22 -22.32 -11.06
C THR A 423 -1.43 -21.18 -10.45
N GLU A 424 -0.47 -20.60 -11.18
CA GLU A 424 0.50 -19.62 -10.68
C GLU A 424 -0.17 -18.36 -10.06
N ARG A 425 -1.23 -17.85 -10.71
CA ARG A 425 -1.98 -16.69 -10.20
C ARG A 425 -2.73 -17.00 -8.91
N ALA A 426 -3.33 -18.21 -8.83
CA ALA A 426 -3.99 -18.67 -7.62
C ALA A 426 -2.99 -18.94 -6.49
N GLU A 427 -1.81 -19.50 -6.79
CA GLU A 427 -0.76 -19.74 -5.79
C GLU A 427 -0.14 -18.44 -5.27
N THR A 428 0.11 -17.47 -6.15
CA THR A 428 0.58 -16.14 -5.75
C THR A 428 -0.50 -15.40 -4.94
N GLY A 429 -1.75 -15.44 -5.40
CA GLY A 429 -2.89 -14.88 -4.69
C GLY A 429 -3.14 -15.57 -3.36
N GLY A 430 -3.00 -16.90 -3.31
CA GLY A 430 -3.13 -17.70 -2.10
C GLY A 430 -2.14 -17.30 -1.00
N ARG A 431 -0.85 -17.10 -1.36
CA ARG A 431 0.15 -16.59 -0.42
C ARG A 431 -0.20 -15.20 0.10
N ALA A 432 -0.65 -14.31 -0.77
CA ALA A 432 -1.07 -12.96 -0.38
C ALA A 432 -2.31 -13.00 0.53
N PHE A 433 -3.29 -13.86 0.21
CA PHE A 433 -4.51 -14.03 1.02
C PHE A 433 -4.20 -14.63 2.39
N HIS A 434 -3.33 -15.64 2.46
CA HIS A 434 -2.83 -16.22 3.71
C HIS A 434 -2.20 -15.15 4.60
N GLY A 435 -1.29 -14.32 4.06
CA GLY A 435 -0.67 -13.20 4.79
C GLY A 435 -1.69 -12.18 5.28
N PHE A 436 -2.68 -11.87 4.45
CA PHE A 436 -3.77 -10.95 4.81
C PHE A 436 -4.63 -11.47 5.96
N MET A 437 -5.08 -12.74 5.91
CA MET A 437 -5.85 -13.36 6.99
C MET A 437 -5.05 -13.44 8.28
N SER A 438 -3.78 -13.84 8.21
CA SER A 438 -2.85 -13.80 9.35
C SER A 438 -2.70 -12.38 9.93
N GLY A 439 -2.71 -11.37 9.07
CA GLY A 439 -2.68 -9.96 9.48
C GLY A 439 -3.93 -9.54 10.23
N LEU A 440 -5.11 -9.95 9.77
CA LEU A 440 -6.38 -9.69 10.44
C LEU A 440 -6.43 -10.36 11.82
N ALA A 441 -6.06 -11.63 11.92
CA ALA A 441 -5.97 -12.34 13.19
C ALA A 441 -5.01 -11.64 14.16
N ALA A 442 -3.82 -11.26 13.69
CA ALA A 442 -2.83 -10.57 14.52
C ALA A 442 -3.31 -9.20 15.01
N SER A 443 -4.12 -8.46 14.23
CA SER A 443 -4.59 -7.12 14.59
C SER A 443 -5.89 -7.11 15.37
N ASN A 444 -6.67 -8.18 15.35
CA ASN A 444 -7.96 -8.27 16.04
C ASN A 444 -7.81 -8.09 17.57
N ASP A 445 -8.81 -7.45 18.18
CA ASP A 445 -8.87 -7.17 19.62
C ASP A 445 -9.45 -8.34 20.44
N HIS A 446 -10.08 -9.34 19.77
CA HIS A 446 -10.53 -10.59 20.37
C HIS A 446 -9.42 -11.64 20.31
N ASP A 447 -9.29 -12.44 21.37
CA ASP A 447 -8.27 -13.51 21.44
C ASP A 447 -8.55 -14.63 20.41
N GLU A 448 -9.81 -14.95 20.15
CA GLU A 448 -10.28 -15.99 19.23
C GLU A 448 -11.44 -15.44 18.37
N PRO A 449 -11.16 -14.59 17.35
CA PRO A 449 -12.20 -14.14 16.44
C PRO A 449 -12.62 -15.29 15.52
N HIS A 450 -13.92 -15.42 15.23
CA HIS A 450 -14.40 -16.36 14.22
C HIS A 450 -14.09 -15.82 12.83
N MET A 451 -13.29 -16.52 12.05
CA MET A 451 -12.81 -16.08 10.75
C MET A 451 -13.29 -16.97 9.61
N THR A 452 -13.86 -16.37 8.57
CA THR A 452 -14.40 -17.07 7.40
C THR A 452 -13.68 -16.65 6.12
N ALA A 453 -13.13 -17.62 5.37
CA ALA A 453 -12.61 -17.40 4.03
C ALA A 453 -13.68 -17.75 2.98
N ILE A 454 -14.05 -16.79 2.12
CA ILE A 454 -15.08 -16.99 1.09
C ILE A 454 -14.44 -16.92 -0.30
N GLY A 455 -14.52 -18.00 -1.06
CA GLY A 455 -14.06 -18.06 -2.46
C GLY A 455 -15.25 -18.13 -3.43
N HIS A 456 -15.29 -17.20 -4.39
CA HIS A 456 -16.27 -17.24 -5.48
C HIS A 456 -15.57 -17.51 -6.80
N SER A 457 -16.11 -18.44 -7.61
CA SER A 457 -15.56 -18.75 -8.92
C SER A 457 -14.06 -19.12 -8.81
N TYR A 458 -13.20 -18.55 -9.65
CA TYR A 458 -11.74 -18.71 -9.55
C TYR A 458 -11.16 -18.30 -8.18
N GLY A 459 -11.83 -17.42 -7.44
CA GLY A 459 -11.47 -17.08 -6.07
C GLY A 459 -11.46 -18.29 -5.12
N SER A 460 -12.28 -19.32 -5.38
CA SER A 460 -12.25 -20.60 -4.66
C SER A 460 -10.90 -21.30 -4.81
N ARG A 461 -10.32 -21.29 -6.02
CA ARG A 461 -8.99 -21.85 -6.28
C ARG A 461 -7.89 -21.06 -5.54
N THR A 462 -8.06 -19.74 -5.41
CA THR A 462 -7.15 -18.87 -4.65
C THR A 462 -7.22 -19.17 -3.15
N VAL A 463 -8.44 -19.35 -2.60
CA VAL A 463 -8.65 -19.77 -1.21
C VAL A 463 -8.06 -21.16 -0.99
N GLY A 464 -8.33 -22.14 -1.89
CA GLY A 464 -7.73 -23.47 -1.84
C GLY A 464 -6.20 -23.43 -1.85
N ALA A 465 -5.59 -22.57 -2.68
CA ALA A 465 -4.13 -22.39 -2.69
C ALA A 465 -3.61 -21.80 -1.36
N ALA A 466 -4.36 -20.89 -0.74
CA ALA A 466 -3.98 -20.32 0.54
C ALA A 466 -3.94 -21.36 1.67
N THR A 467 -4.84 -22.35 1.64
CA THR A 467 -4.85 -23.45 2.62
C THR A 467 -3.66 -24.40 2.47
N GLN A 468 -3.03 -24.45 1.30
CA GLN A 468 -1.85 -25.32 1.05
C GLN A 468 -0.54 -24.63 1.44
N TYR A 469 -0.58 -23.37 1.87
CA TYR A 469 0.58 -22.63 2.32
C TYR A 469 0.72 -22.78 3.84
N GLU A 470 1.92 -23.17 4.31
CA GLU A 470 2.30 -23.29 5.73
C GLU A 470 1.35 -24.15 6.61
N GLY A 471 0.56 -25.06 6.00
CA GLY A 471 -0.31 -25.99 6.73
C GLY A 471 -1.70 -25.47 7.05
N GLY A 472 -2.17 -24.46 6.34
CA GLY A 472 -3.51 -23.89 6.46
C GLY A 472 -3.51 -22.38 6.53
N ILE A 473 -4.67 -21.76 6.45
CA ILE A 473 -4.82 -20.32 6.68
C ILE A 473 -4.96 -20.12 8.20
N PRO A 474 -4.04 -19.40 8.86
CA PRO A 474 -4.09 -19.22 10.29
C PRO A 474 -5.42 -18.61 10.76
N GLU A 475 -5.95 -19.13 11.86
CA GLU A 475 -7.15 -18.61 12.53
C GLU A 475 -8.43 -18.62 11.67
N VAL A 476 -8.47 -19.34 10.52
CA VAL A 476 -9.70 -19.51 9.74
C VAL A 476 -10.46 -20.72 10.26
N ASP A 477 -11.71 -20.46 10.70
CA ASP A 477 -12.64 -21.47 11.22
C ASP A 477 -13.45 -22.11 10.10
N ASP A 478 -14.02 -21.29 9.20
CA ASP A 478 -14.90 -21.75 8.15
C ASP A 478 -14.45 -21.31 6.76
N ILE A 479 -14.64 -22.18 5.77
CA ILE A 479 -14.43 -21.90 4.34
C ILE A 479 -15.76 -22.01 3.61
N VAL A 480 -16.10 -20.99 2.83
CA VAL A 480 -17.28 -20.97 1.95
C VAL A 480 -16.84 -20.93 0.50
N LEU A 481 -17.29 -21.88 -0.30
CA LEU A 481 -16.98 -22.01 -1.71
C LEU A 481 -18.27 -21.91 -2.54
N VAL A 482 -18.40 -20.86 -3.35
CA VAL A 482 -19.60 -20.68 -4.19
C VAL A 482 -19.23 -20.57 -5.67
N GLY A 483 -19.98 -21.26 -6.53
CA GLY A 483 -19.72 -21.29 -7.96
C GLY A 483 -18.31 -21.77 -8.31
N SER A 484 -17.79 -22.74 -7.58
CA SER A 484 -16.37 -23.14 -7.64
C SER A 484 -16.07 -24.03 -8.83
N PRO A 485 -14.98 -23.75 -9.61
CA PRO A 485 -14.46 -24.62 -10.66
C PRO A 485 -13.44 -25.66 -10.13
N GLY A 486 -13.43 -25.92 -8.81
CA GLY A 486 -12.43 -26.70 -8.10
C GLY A 486 -11.47 -25.83 -7.29
N VAL A 487 -10.85 -26.41 -6.28
CA VAL A 487 -10.02 -25.70 -5.30
C VAL A 487 -8.55 -26.14 -5.30
N GLY A 488 -8.21 -27.15 -6.10
CA GLY A 488 -6.85 -27.70 -6.22
C GLY A 488 -6.51 -28.77 -5.20
N VAL A 489 -7.51 -29.27 -4.46
CA VAL A 489 -7.44 -30.45 -3.61
C VAL A 489 -8.65 -31.35 -3.88
N ASP A 490 -8.53 -32.65 -3.52
CA ASP A 490 -9.55 -33.65 -3.82
C ASP A 490 -10.55 -33.87 -2.67
N ARG A 491 -10.28 -33.34 -1.48
CA ARG A 491 -11.12 -33.53 -0.29
C ARG A 491 -11.20 -32.28 0.54
N ALA A 492 -12.35 -32.06 1.17
CA ALA A 492 -12.56 -30.96 2.11
C ALA A 492 -11.60 -31.01 3.31
N GLU A 493 -11.19 -32.21 3.74
CA GLU A 493 -10.20 -32.39 4.82
C GLU A 493 -8.84 -31.78 4.49
N ASP A 494 -8.45 -31.73 3.20
CA ASP A 494 -7.18 -31.17 2.72
C ASP A 494 -7.15 -29.64 2.73
N LEU A 495 -8.27 -28.98 3.09
CA LEU A 495 -8.36 -27.52 3.29
C LEU A 495 -8.00 -27.08 4.71
N HIS A 496 -7.63 -28.01 5.59
CA HIS A 496 -7.08 -27.80 6.94
C HIS A 496 -7.98 -27.09 7.98
N VAL A 497 -9.26 -26.87 7.70
CA VAL A 497 -10.25 -26.38 8.68
C VAL A 497 -11.17 -27.49 9.21
N GLY A 498 -11.04 -28.71 8.69
CA GLY A 498 -11.95 -29.83 8.94
C GLY A 498 -13.15 -29.79 7.98
N LYS A 499 -13.57 -30.97 7.52
CA LYS A 499 -14.62 -31.09 6.48
C LYS A 499 -15.96 -30.48 6.87
N ASP A 500 -16.29 -30.51 8.17
CA ASP A 500 -17.57 -29.97 8.68
C ASP A 500 -17.58 -28.44 8.71
N HIS A 501 -16.44 -27.82 8.46
CA HIS A 501 -16.20 -26.38 8.36
C HIS A 501 -15.98 -25.90 6.92
N VAL A 502 -16.18 -26.77 5.93
CA VAL A 502 -16.16 -26.42 4.52
C VAL A 502 -17.59 -26.44 3.99
N PHE A 503 -18.06 -25.29 3.55
CA PHE A 503 -19.42 -25.09 3.05
C PHE A 503 -19.40 -24.80 1.55
N VAL A 504 -20.29 -25.45 0.80
CA VAL A 504 -20.32 -25.33 -0.66
C VAL A 504 -21.73 -24.98 -1.15
N GLY A 505 -21.80 -23.91 -1.96
CA GLY A 505 -22.99 -23.53 -2.72
C GLY A 505 -22.75 -23.72 -4.21
N ALA A 506 -23.54 -24.57 -4.86
CA ALA A 506 -23.45 -24.84 -6.29
C ALA A 506 -24.85 -24.80 -6.92
N ALA A 507 -25.16 -23.71 -7.61
CA ALA A 507 -26.44 -23.55 -8.29
C ALA A 507 -26.53 -24.50 -9.50
N LYS A 508 -27.64 -25.19 -9.66
CA LYS A 508 -27.84 -26.21 -10.71
C LYS A 508 -27.61 -25.68 -12.14
N ASN A 509 -27.89 -24.41 -12.38
CA ASN A 509 -27.73 -23.78 -13.69
C ASN A 509 -26.45 -22.96 -13.81
N ASP A 510 -25.57 -22.99 -12.80
CA ASP A 510 -24.26 -22.35 -12.84
C ASP A 510 -23.30 -23.17 -13.70
N VAL A 511 -22.97 -22.63 -14.88
CA VAL A 511 -22.11 -23.31 -15.86
C VAL A 511 -20.68 -23.53 -15.35
N VAL A 512 -20.20 -22.73 -14.38
CA VAL A 512 -18.84 -22.83 -13.84
C VAL A 512 -18.67 -24.07 -12.97
N THR A 513 -19.71 -24.47 -12.24
CA THR A 513 -19.71 -25.68 -11.40
C THR A 513 -19.76 -26.98 -12.19
N HIS A 514 -19.85 -26.90 -13.53
CA HIS A 514 -19.89 -28.02 -14.45
C HIS A 514 -18.77 -27.99 -15.50
N LEU A 515 -17.74 -27.15 -15.31
CA LEU A 515 -16.59 -27.07 -16.24
C LEU A 515 -15.79 -28.37 -16.20
N PRO A 516 -15.59 -29.05 -17.35
CA PRO A 516 -14.89 -30.34 -17.41
C PRO A 516 -13.41 -30.19 -17.03
N SER A 517 -12.80 -31.29 -16.58
CA SER A 517 -11.39 -31.35 -16.23
C SER A 517 -10.48 -30.96 -17.40
N LEU A 518 -9.32 -30.36 -17.10
CA LEU A 518 -8.30 -29.94 -18.10
C LEU A 518 -7.85 -31.08 -19.05
N GLY A 519 -7.95 -32.33 -18.61
CA GLY A 519 -7.56 -33.50 -19.42
C GLY A 519 -8.53 -33.82 -20.56
N SER A 520 -9.81 -33.49 -20.41
CA SER A 520 -10.89 -33.80 -21.39
C SER A 520 -11.24 -32.64 -22.31
N GLY A 521 -11.04 -31.39 -21.88
CA GLY A 521 -11.55 -30.19 -22.55
C GLY A 521 -10.61 -29.45 -23.51
N MET A 522 -9.28 -29.67 -23.43
CA MET A 522 -8.32 -28.86 -24.21
C MET A 522 -8.36 -29.04 -25.75
N LEU A 523 -8.96 -30.10 -26.26
CA LEU A 523 -8.92 -30.43 -27.69
C LEU A 523 -10.07 -29.80 -28.52
N GLU A 524 -11.15 -29.31 -27.90
CA GLU A 524 -12.34 -28.83 -28.63
C GLU A 524 -12.54 -27.31 -28.67
N VAL A 525 -11.80 -26.54 -27.86
CA VAL A 525 -12.09 -25.11 -27.62
C VAL A 525 -11.53 -24.14 -28.68
N ALA A 526 -10.72 -24.60 -29.61
CA ALA A 526 -9.94 -23.73 -30.51
C ALA A 526 -10.72 -23.09 -31.69
N GLY A 527 -12.04 -23.18 -31.78
CA GLY A 527 -12.69 -22.85 -33.08
C GLY A 527 -14.05 -22.15 -33.12
N LYS A 528 -14.67 -21.60 -32.04
CA LYS A 528 -16.07 -21.13 -32.16
C LYS A 528 -16.39 -19.73 -31.55
N PRO A 529 -17.40 -18.99 -32.12
CA PRO A 529 -17.59 -17.55 -31.97
C PRO A 529 -18.34 -17.07 -30.71
N PHE A 530 -18.73 -17.94 -29.81
CA PHE A 530 -19.29 -17.55 -28.49
C PHE A 530 -18.34 -17.95 -27.38
N GLY A 531 -17.23 -17.36 -27.26
CA GLY A 531 -16.28 -17.66 -26.21
C GLY A 531 -16.31 -19.10 -25.69
N PRO A 532 -15.24 -19.60 -25.18
CA PRO A 532 -15.09 -21.03 -24.80
C PRO A 532 -16.13 -21.53 -23.80
N MET A 533 -16.82 -20.63 -23.11
CA MET A 533 -17.74 -20.95 -22.01
C MET A 533 -19.15 -21.38 -22.42
N GLY A 534 -19.63 -20.94 -23.58
CA GLY A 534 -21.04 -21.19 -23.96
C GLY A 534 -21.31 -22.59 -24.51
N GLU A 535 -20.35 -23.27 -25.18
CA GLU A 535 -20.53 -24.62 -25.72
C GLU A 535 -20.04 -25.73 -24.79
N LEU A 536 -19.02 -25.45 -23.94
CA LEU A 536 -18.62 -26.34 -22.86
C LEU A 536 -19.77 -26.59 -21.85
N ALA A 537 -20.60 -25.59 -21.61
CA ALA A 537 -21.75 -25.71 -20.72
C ALA A 537 -22.82 -26.69 -21.23
N VAL A 538 -22.98 -26.85 -22.54
CA VAL A 538 -24.02 -27.74 -23.11
C VAL A 538 -23.61 -29.22 -23.08
N ASP A 539 -22.33 -29.53 -23.21
CA ASP A 539 -21.81 -30.92 -23.13
C ASP A 539 -21.50 -31.36 -21.69
N ALA A 540 -21.11 -30.45 -20.80
CA ALA A 540 -20.84 -30.73 -19.38
C ALA A 540 -22.08 -31.20 -18.59
N VAL A 541 -23.27 -30.72 -18.96
CA VAL A 541 -24.55 -31.19 -18.38
C VAL A 541 -24.85 -32.67 -18.74
N ARG A 542 -24.07 -33.28 -19.64
CA ARG A 542 -24.28 -34.67 -20.11
C ARG A 542 -23.25 -35.68 -19.62
N GLY A 543 -22.14 -35.25 -19.03
CA GLY A 543 -21.04 -36.13 -18.55
C GLY A 543 -20.93 -36.06 -17.04
N GLY A 544 -21.21 -37.13 -16.35
CA GLY A 544 -20.99 -37.28 -14.91
C GLY A 544 -19.49 -37.44 -14.59
N ASP A 545 -18.68 -36.41 -14.84
CA ASP A 545 -17.28 -36.38 -14.43
C ASP A 545 -17.21 -35.60 -13.10
N ASP A 546 -16.78 -36.27 -12.04
CA ASP A 546 -16.68 -35.67 -10.69
C ASP A 546 -15.45 -34.75 -10.56
N ASP A 547 -14.61 -34.65 -11.61
CA ASP A 547 -13.45 -33.78 -11.67
C ASP A 547 -13.71 -32.53 -12.51
N LEU A 548 -13.54 -31.35 -11.88
CA LEU A 548 -13.62 -30.05 -12.52
C LEU A 548 -12.25 -29.55 -13.00
N TRP A 549 -12.23 -28.33 -13.52
CA TRP A 549 -11.04 -27.69 -14.06
C TRP A 549 -9.84 -27.69 -13.10
N PHE A 550 -10.07 -27.48 -11.80
CA PHE A 550 -9.03 -27.45 -10.76
C PHE A 550 -9.18 -28.58 -9.74
N GLY A 551 -9.41 -29.80 -10.18
CA GLY A 551 -9.52 -31.00 -9.33
C GLY A 551 -10.96 -31.37 -9.02
N ARG A 552 -11.17 -32.12 -7.95
CA ARG A 552 -12.49 -32.66 -7.59
C ARG A 552 -13.53 -31.54 -7.41
N ASN A 553 -14.75 -31.83 -7.86
CA ASN A 553 -15.90 -30.92 -7.66
C ASN A 553 -16.18 -30.74 -6.17
N PRO A 554 -16.05 -29.52 -5.62
CA PRO A 554 -16.33 -29.29 -4.19
C PRO A 554 -17.76 -29.59 -3.77
N ALA A 555 -18.72 -29.59 -4.72
CA ALA A 555 -20.10 -29.94 -4.48
C ALA A 555 -20.39 -31.46 -4.53
N SER A 556 -19.41 -32.30 -4.91
CA SER A 556 -19.60 -33.75 -4.96
C SER A 556 -19.62 -34.38 -3.55
N GLU A 557 -20.32 -35.51 -3.41
CA GLU A 557 -20.34 -36.29 -2.16
C GLU A 557 -18.93 -36.76 -1.77
N GLU A 558 -18.10 -37.10 -2.75
CA GLU A 558 -16.74 -37.60 -2.57
C GLU A 558 -15.75 -36.55 -2.04
N PHE A 559 -15.98 -35.25 -2.35
CA PHE A 559 -15.20 -34.16 -1.79
C PHE A 559 -15.46 -34.03 -0.27
N GLY A 560 -16.69 -34.31 0.18
CA GLY A 560 -17.04 -34.43 1.59
C GLY A 560 -17.32 -33.10 2.30
N ALA A 561 -17.53 -32.01 1.60
CA ALA A 561 -17.94 -30.73 2.18
C ALA A 561 -19.45 -30.69 2.51
N ARG A 562 -19.86 -29.72 3.31
CA ARG A 562 -21.27 -29.45 3.64
C ARG A 562 -21.91 -28.61 2.54
N ARG A 563 -22.81 -29.19 1.76
CA ARG A 563 -23.58 -28.44 0.78
C ARG A 563 -24.75 -27.71 1.44
N PHE A 564 -24.91 -26.42 1.12
CA PHE A 564 -26.07 -25.64 1.53
C PHE A 564 -26.99 -25.34 0.34
N VAL A 565 -28.28 -25.11 0.65
CA VAL A 565 -29.31 -24.88 -0.37
C VAL A 565 -29.06 -23.57 -1.09
N VAL A 566 -29.11 -23.61 -2.41
CA VAL A 566 -29.01 -22.46 -3.30
C VAL A 566 -30.13 -22.51 -4.35
N ASP A 567 -30.59 -21.36 -4.84
CA ASP A 567 -31.55 -21.31 -5.94
C ASP A 567 -30.90 -21.83 -7.24
N PRO A 568 -31.60 -22.63 -8.04
CA PRO A 568 -31.05 -23.12 -9.30
C PRO A 568 -30.56 -22.05 -10.27
N GLY A 569 -31.08 -20.83 -10.15
CA GLY A 569 -30.79 -19.72 -11.04
C GLY A 569 -31.37 -19.87 -12.45
N PRO A 570 -31.30 -18.81 -13.27
CA PRO A 570 -31.80 -18.82 -14.64
C PRO A 570 -31.00 -19.78 -15.51
N PRO A 571 -31.66 -20.64 -16.31
CA PRO A 571 -30.95 -21.59 -17.18
C PRO A 571 -30.20 -20.88 -18.30
N PHE A 572 -29.03 -21.41 -18.68
CA PHE A 572 -28.20 -20.93 -19.81
C PHE A 572 -27.72 -19.48 -19.64
N SER A 573 -27.54 -18.99 -18.41
CA SER A 573 -27.08 -17.63 -18.12
C SER A 573 -25.94 -17.66 -17.10
N LEU A 574 -25.03 -16.69 -17.20
CA LEU A 574 -24.03 -16.41 -16.14
C LEU A 574 -24.65 -15.74 -14.90
N ASP A 575 -25.94 -15.38 -14.95
CA ASP A 575 -26.62 -14.80 -13.80
C ASP A 575 -26.72 -15.80 -12.64
N ALA A 576 -26.88 -17.11 -12.94
CA ALA A 576 -26.81 -18.17 -11.92
C ALA A 576 -25.46 -18.21 -11.19
N HIS A 577 -24.37 -17.83 -11.87
CA HIS A 577 -23.03 -17.74 -11.29
C HIS A 577 -22.84 -16.50 -10.39
N ALA A 578 -23.62 -15.44 -10.59
CA ALA A 578 -23.50 -14.18 -9.89
C ALA A 578 -24.42 -14.02 -8.68
N GLN A 579 -25.45 -14.88 -8.52
CA GLN A 579 -26.57 -14.66 -7.60
C GLN A 579 -26.28 -14.95 -6.12
N TYR A 580 -25.33 -15.82 -5.81
CA TYR A 580 -25.11 -16.40 -4.45
C TYR A 580 -25.12 -15.41 -3.28
N PHE A 581 -24.74 -14.17 -3.51
CA PHE A 581 -24.66 -13.11 -2.50
C PHE A 581 -25.82 -12.11 -2.55
N ASP A 582 -26.73 -12.26 -3.51
CA ASP A 582 -27.81 -11.30 -3.69
C ASP A 582 -29.10 -11.81 -3.06
N PRO A 583 -29.55 -11.20 -1.93
CA PRO A 583 -30.74 -11.68 -1.20
C PRO A 583 -32.04 -11.51 -1.99
N GLU A 584 -32.05 -10.71 -3.07
CA GLU A 584 -33.22 -10.57 -3.95
C GLU A 584 -33.28 -11.68 -5.00
N LEU A 585 -32.14 -12.26 -5.37
CA LEU A 585 -32.02 -13.32 -6.38
C LEU A 585 -31.94 -14.72 -5.76
N ASP A 586 -31.19 -14.87 -4.67
CA ASP A 586 -31.03 -16.13 -3.94
C ASP A 586 -30.96 -15.88 -2.42
N THR A 587 -32.15 -15.75 -1.82
CA THR A 587 -32.26 -15.48 -0.38
C THR A 587 -31.67 -16.61 0.46
N GLU A 588 -31.88 -17.90 0.07
CA GLU A 588 -31.40 -19.05 0.86
C GLU A 588 -29.85 -19.13 0.85
N SER A 589 -29.21 -18.82 -0.26
CA SER A 589 -27.74 -18.75 -0.34
C SER A 589 -27.18 -17.58 0.47
N ALA A 590 -27.71 -16.38 0.28
CA ALA A 590 -27.26 -15.19 1.00
C ALA A 590 -27.43 -15.36 2.54
N ASP A 591 -28.56 -15.90 3.00
CA ASP A 591 -28.81 -16.19 4.41
C ASP A 591 -27.84 -17.26 4.95
N SER A 592 -27.58 -18.33 4.17
CA SER A 592 -26.63 -19.39 4.55
C SER A 592 -25.22 -18.83 4.72
N ILE A 593 -24.75 -18.00 3.77
CA ILE A 593 -23.44 -17.33 3.87
C ILE A 593 -23.41 -16.42 5.10
N ALA A 594 -24.47 -15.67 5.36
CA ALA A 594 -24.57 -14.79 6.53
C ALA A 594 -24.50 -15.58 7.86
N MET A 595 -25.18 -16.74 7.95
CA MET A 595 -25.13 -17.62 9.12
C MET A 595 -23.71 -18.17 9.35
N ILE A 596 -23.03 -18.63 8.29
CA ILE A 596 -21.66 -19.15 8.41
C ILE A 596 -20.74 -18.04 8.91
N VAL A 597 -20.81 -16.86 8.27
CA VAL A 597 -20.01 -15.69 8.65
C VAL A 597 -20.24 -15.24 10.10
N ALA A 598 -21.45 -15.42 10.62
CA ALA A 598 -21.79 -15.09 12.00
C ALA A 598 -21.47 -16.23 13.01
N GLY A 599 -20.72 -17.26 12.60
CA GLY A 599 -20.38 -18.41 13.47
C GLY A 599 -21.51 -19.40 13.70
N GLU A 600 -22.62 -19.30 12.97
CA GLU A 600 -23.82 -20.13 13.10
C GLU A 600 -23.93 -21.17 11.97
N GLY A 601 -22.81 -21.53 11.34
CA GLY A 601 -22.75 -22.46 10.20
C GLY A 601 -23.37 -23.83 10.48
N HIS A 602 -23.48 -24.26 11.75
CA HIS A 602 -24.14 -25.51 12.14
C HIS A 602 -25.68 -25.49 11.91
N LYS A 603 -26.30 -24.30 11.79
CA LYS A 603 -27.74 -24.10 11.56
C LYS A 603 -28.10 -24.04 10.07
N VAL A 604 -27.12 -23.98 9.20
CA VAL A 604 -27.34 -23.87 7.74
C VAL A 604 -28.09 -25.11 7.23
N LYS A 605 -29.13 -24.87 6.44
CA LYS A 605 -29.91 -25.90 5.79
C LYS A 605 -29.09 -26.62 4.74
N GLN A 606 -28.89 -27.91 4.94
CA GLN A 606 -28.15 -28.73 4.02
C GLN A 606 -28.97 -29.12 2.79
N GLU A 607 -28.36 -29.10 1.64
CA GLU A 607 -28.87 -29.70 0.41
C GLU A 607 -28.57 -31.20 0.44
N SER A 608 -29.56 -32.03 0.10
CA SER A 608 -29.31 -33.47 -0.09
C SER A 608 -28.42 -33.68 -1.28
N ALA A 609 -27.36 -34.48 -1.14
CA ALA A 609 -26.54 -34.90 -2.28
C ALA A 609 -27.45 -35.59 -3.32
N GLU A 610 -27.41 -35.13 -4.58
CA GLU A 610 -28.08 -35.79 -5.71
C GLU A 610 -27.26 -36.99 -6.20
#